data_b4d09b46909d0bb657ad77308d5dc2b8
#
_entry.id   b4d09b46909d0bb657ad77308d5dc2b8
#
_cell.length_a   1.000
_cell.length_b   1.000
_cell.length_c   1.000
_cell.angle_alpha   90.00
_cell.angle_beta   90.00
_cell.angle_gamma   90.00
#
_symmetry.space_group_name_H-M   'P 1'
#
loop_
_entity.id
_entity.type
_entity.pdbx_description
1 polymer ?
#
loop_
_entity_poly.entity_id
_entity_poly.type
_entity_poly.pdbx_seq_one_letter_code
_entity_poly.pdbx_strand_id
1 'polypeptide(L)'
;ALAEYTAEDQIDQLDEKVEKLMIKYHRQSHFMAEQKTKQKLSQLGYDSRLVNQALKAYGASIEEDTNQEWENLNRDASSAVNRYRQYEGWEFKKRLKAALFRKGYDLSLVDKWIKEFEQNS
;
A
#
# COMPACT_ATOMS: atom_id res chain seq x y z
N ALA A 1 26.90 -16.57 27.49
CA ALA A 1 25.71 -15.87 27.93
C ALA A 1 24.81 -15.58 26.73
N LEU A 2 23.76 -16.32 26.64
CA LEU A 2 22.73 -16.08 25.64
C LEU A 2 22.11 -14.73 25.94
N ALA A 3 22.28 -13.80 25.01
CA ALA A 3 21.58 -12.55 25.10
C ALA A 3 20.08 -12.84 25.07
N GLU A 4 19.45 -12.74 26.21
CA GLU A 4 18.00 -12.78 26.25
C GLU A 4 17.50 -11.53 25.57
N TYR A 5 16.80 -11.72 24.46
CA TYR A 5 16.14 -10.59 23.81
C TYR A 5 15.06 -10.09 24.74
N THR A 6 15.19 -8.86 25.18
CA THR A 6 14.11 -8.20 25.91
C THR A 6 12.98 -7.90 24.93
N ALA A 7 11.79 -7.64 25.46
CA ALA A 7 10.65 -7.24 24.62
C ALA A 7 10.98 -5.98 23.81
N GLU A 8 11.78 -5.06 24.40
CA GLU A 8 12.23 -3.84 23.72
C GLU A 8 13.12 -4.16 22.52
N ASP A 9 14.04 -5.12 22.67
CA ASP A 9 14.93 -5.52 21.58
C ASP A 9 14.15 -6.12 20.41
N GLN A 10 13.13 -6.92 20.73
CA GLN A 10 12.25 -7.49 19.70
C GLN A 10 11.45 -6.42 18.97
N ILE A 11 10.95 -5.43 19.70
CA ILE A 11 10.21 -4.30 19.13
C ILE A 11 11.11 -3.49 18.20
N ASP A 12 12.33 -3.17 18.65
CA ASP A 12 13.28 -2.40 17.85
C ASP A 12 13.65 -3.12 16.55
N GLN A 13 13.91 -4.43 16.63
CA GLN A 13 14.19 -5.25 15.46
C GLN A 13 13.01 -5.30 14.51
N LEU A 14 11.81 -5.43 15.06
CA LEU A 14 10.60 -5.49 14.27
C LEU A 14 10.34 -4.15 13.56
N ASP A 15 10.51 -3.04 14.28
CA ASP A 15 10.35 -1.70 13.68
C ASP A 15 11.31 -1.50 12.52
N GLU A 16 12.55 -1.92 12.67
CA GLU A 16 13.56 -1.84 11.60
C GLU A 16 13.16 -2.68 10.39
N LYS A 17 12.66 -3.89 10.60
CA LYS A 17 12.21 -4.77 9.53
C LYS A 17 10.97 -4.23 8.83
N VAL A 18 10.02 -3.67 9.58
CA VAL A 18 8.85 -3.02 9.01
C VAL A 18 9.27 -1.88 8.09
N GLU A 19 10.16 -1.03 8.56
CA GLU A 19 10.67 0.09 7.76
C GLU A 19 11.29 -0.39 6.44
N LYS A 20 12.18 -1.38 6.52
CA LYS A 20 12.84 -1.93 5.34
C LYS A 20 11.84 -2.53 4.34
N LEU A 21 10.86 -3.28 4.83
CA LEU A 21 9.86 -3.91 3.98
C LEU A 21 8.91 -2.88 3.36
N MET A 22 8.48 -1.89 4.12
CA MET A 22 7.63 -0.83 3.59
C MET A 22 8.35 -0.02 2.52
N ILE A 23 9.63 0.26 2.70
CA ILE A 23 10.46 0.91 1.68
C ILE A 23 10.58 0.01 0.44
N LYS A 24 10.80 -1.28 0.64
CA LYS A 24 10.88 -2.24 -0.47
C LYS A 24 9.62 -2.25 -1.32
N TYR A 25 8.46 -2.13 -0.69
CA TYR A 25 7.16 -2.19 -1.37
C TYR A 25 6.57 -0.81 -1.67
N HIS A 26 7.36 0.25 -1.63
CA HIS A 26 6.88 1.64 -1.76
C HIS A 26 6.16 1.95 -3.08
N ARG A 27 6.40 1.16 -4.11
CA ARG A 27 5.74 1.36 -5.42
C ARG A 27 4.32 0.80 -5.48
N GLN A 28 3.94 0.03 -4.48
CA GLN A 28 2.59 -0.52 -4.38
C GLN A 28 1.73 0.41 -3.53
N SER A 29 0.39 0.24 -3.60
CA SER A 29 -0.48 1.00 -2.71
C SER A 29 -0.10 0.74 -1.25
N HIS A 30 -0.38 1.69 -0.38
CA HIS A 30 -0.12 1.54 1.05
C HIS A 30 -0.72 0.26 1.62
N PHE A 31 -1.94 -0.04 1.21
CA PHE A 31 -2.64 -1.24 1.65
C PHE A 31 -1.87 -2.51 1.27
N MET A 32 -1.45 -2.60 0.00
CA MET A 32 -0.72 -3.77 -0.48
C MET A 32 0.66 -3.88 0.16
N ALA A 33 1.35 -2.76 0.35
CA ALA A 33 2.64 -2.74 1.04
C ALA A 33 2.51 -3.27 2.46
N GLU A 34 1.48 -2.84 3.18
CA GLU A 34 1.20 -3.33 4.53
C GLU A 34 0.87 -4.82 4.55
N GLN A 35 0.04 -5.27 3.63
CA GLN A 35 -0.34 -6.69 3.55
C GLN A 35 0.87 -7.58 3.27
N LYS A 36 1.73 -7.18 2.35
CA LYS A 36 2.95 -7.93 2.03
C LYS A 36 3.93 -7.93 3.20
N THR A 37 4.05 -6.81 3.90
CA THR A 37 4.89 -6.70 5.08
C THR A 37 4.38 -7.62 6.19
N LYS A 38 3.09 -7.62 6.47
CA LYS A 38 2.46 -8.52 7.45
C LYS A 38 2.71 -9.99 7.11
N GLN A 39 2.51 -10.34 5.86
CA GLN A 39 2.69 -11.71 5.38
C GLN A 39 4.14 -12.16 5.56
N LYS A 40 5.08 -11.33 5.17
CA LYS A 40 6.51 -11.63 5.29
C LYS A 40 6.92 -11.83 6.74
N LEU A 41 6.51 -10.93 7.62
CA LEU A 41 6.86 -11.00 9.03
C LEU A 41 6.18 -12.18 9.72
N SER A 42 4.95 -12.50 9.35
CA SER A 42 4.25 -13.69 9.84
C SER A 42 5.01 -14.97 9.46
N GLN A 43 5.50 -15.04 8.22
CA GLN A 43 6.31 -16.17 7.75
C GLN A 43 7.61 -16.32 8.54
N LEU A 44 8.17 -15.21 9.01
CA LEU A 44 9.36 -15.20 9.84
C LEU A 44 9.08 -15.54 11.31
N GLY A 45 7.80 -15.73 11.68
CA GLY A 45 7.41 -16.14 13.01
C GLY A 45 7.10 -15.02 13.99
N TYR A 46 6.97 -13.77 13.52
CA TYR A 46 6.61 -12.67 14.40
C TYR A 46 5.13 -12.72 14.78
N ASP A 47 4.83 -12.32 16.02
CA ASP A 47 3.46 -12.22 16.52
C ASP A 47 2.68 -11.13 15.75
N SER A 48 1.49 -11.49 15.28
CA SER A 48 0.67 -10.57 14.48
C SER A 48 0.30 -9.27 15.22
N ARG A 49 0.13 -9.33 16.53
CA ARG A 49 -0.17 -8.14 17.35
C ARG A 49 0.99 -7.15 17.33
N LEU A 50 2.22 -7.67 17.48
CA LEU A 50 3.43 -6.85 17.45
C LEU A 50 3.65 -6.26 16.06
N VAL A 51 3.40 -7.05 15.01
CA VAL A 51 3.50 -6.58 13.63
C VAL A 51 2.52 -5.44 13.37
N ASN A 52 1.26 -5.60 13.80
CA ASN A 52 0.25 -4.56 13.64
C ASN A 52 0.61 -3.27 14.40
N GLN A 53 1.13 -3.40 15.61
CA GLN A 53 1.60 -2.26 16.39
C GLN A 53 2.77 -1.54 15.70
N ALA A 54 3.72 -2.30 15.17
CA ALA A 54 4.88 -1.74 14.49
C ALA A 54 4.48 -1.02 13.20
N LEU A 55 3.54 -1.58 12.43
CA LEU A 55 3.02 -0.92 11.23
C LEU A 55 2.27 0.36 11.56
N LYS A 56 1.50 0.35 12.62
CA LYS A 56 0.77 1.53 13.08
C LYS A 56 1.73 2.64 13.53
N ALA A 57 2.77 2.27 14.28
CA ALA A 57 3.80 3.21 14.72
C ALA A 57 4.56 3.79 13.53
N TYR A 58 4.89 2.96 12.55
CA TYR A 58 5.55 3.41 11.32
C TYR A 58 4.69 4.41 10.57
N GLY A 59 3.41 4.11 10.39
CA GLY A 59 2.47 5.02 9.71
C GLY A 59 2.31 6.35 10.42
N ALA A 60 2.39 6.36 11.75
CA ALA A 60 2.30 7.60 12.54
C ALA A 60 3.60 8.41 12.49
N SER A 61 4.75 7.77 12.28
CA SER A 61 6.06 8.43 12.29
C SER A 61 6.43 9.07 10.96
N ILE A 62 5.81 8.61 9.86
CA ILE A 62 6.02 9.21 8.53
C ILE A 62 4.84 10.11 8.21
N GLU A 63 5.13 11.26 7.62
CA GLU A 63 4.09 12.08 7.02
C GLU A 63 3.49 11.27 5.88
N GLU A 64 2.16 11.25 5.78
CA GLU A 64 1.50 10.61 4.65
C GLU A 64 2.08 11.18 3.37
N ASP A 65 2.81 10.35 2.64
CA ASP A 65 3.31 10.75 1.34
C ASP A 65 2.19 10.56 0.32
N THR A 66 1.27 11.52 0.31
CA THR A 66 0.15 11.55 -0.61
C THR A 66 0.64 11.63 -2.05
N ASN A 67 1.80 12.24 -2.28
CA ASN A 67 2.39 12.34 -3.61
C ASN A 67 2.82 10.97 -4.13
N GLN A 68 3.47 10.16 -3.29
CA GLN A 68 3.89 8.82 -3.69
C GLN A 68 2.68 7.92 -4.01
N GLU A 69 1.64 7.99 -3.19
CA GLU A 69 0.42 7.21 -3.43
C GLU A 69 -0.26 7.65 -4.73
N TRP A 70 -0.31 8.95 -4.99
CA TRP A 70 -0.86 9.50 -6.22
C TRP A 70 -0.04 9.06 -7.45
N GLU A 71 1.27 9.11 -7.37
CA GLU A 71 2.16 8.65 -8.45
C GLU A 71 1.94 7.17 -8.76
N ASN A 72 1.85 6.35 -7.71
CA ASN A 72 1.58 4.92 -7.85
C ASN A 72 0.22 4.68 -8.51
N LEU A 73 -0.81 5.40 -8.05
CA LEU A 73 -2.15 5.33 -8.63
C LEU A 73 -2.14 5.76 -10.08
N ASN A 74 -1.49 6.86 -10.40
CA ASN A 74 -1.41 7.38 -11.76
C ASN A 74 -0.79 6.37 -12.71
N ARG A 75 0.29 5.72 -12.30
CA ARG A 75 0.94 4.68 -13.09
C ARG A 75 0.01 3.47 -13.30
N ASP A 76 -0.59 2.98 -12.23
CA ASP A 76 -1.46 1.81 -12.29
C ASP A 76 -2.76 2.10 -13.02
N ALA A 77 -3.31 3.29 -12.83
CA ALA A 77 -4.52 3.73 -13.53
C ALA A 77 -4.28 3.91 -15.03
N SER A 78 -3.14 4.48 -15.41
CA SER A 78 -2.80 4.64 -16.83
C SER A 78 -2.67 3.28 -17.52
N SER A 79 -2.07 2.32 -16.84
CA SER A 79 -1.96 0.94 -17.33
C SER A 79 -3.35 0.30 -17.47
N ALA A 80 -4.22 0.51 -16.49
CA ALA A 80 -5.58 -0.03 -16.49
C ALA A 80 -6.44 0.61 -17.59
N VAL A 81 -6.28 1.91 -17.85
CA VAL A 81 -6.96 2.59 -18.95
C VAL A 81 -6.64 1.91 -20.28
N ASN A 82 -5.38 1.60 -20.53
CA ASN A 82 -4.97 0.92 -21.74
C ASN A 82 -5.58 -0.49 -21.83
N ARG A 83 -5.66 -1.19 -20.71
CA ARG A 83 -6.22 -2.54 -20.64
C ARG A 83 -7.72 -2.56 -20.95
N TYR A 84 -8.45 -1.55 -20.48
CA TYR A 84 -9.92 -1.49 -20.61
C TYR A 84 -10.39 -0.52 -21.69
N ARG A 85 -9.52 -0.18 -22.62
CA ARG A 85 -9.81 0.79 -23.69
C ARG A 85 -11.03 0.42 -24.54
N GLN A 86 -11.33 -0.86 -24.68
CA GLN A 86 -12.47 -1.36 -25.46
C GLN A 86 -13.83 -1.09 -24.82
N TYR A 87 -13.85 -0.79 -23.54
CA TYR A 87 -15.09 -0.47 -22.82
C TYR A 87 -15.32 1.04 -22.84
N GLU A 88 -16.58 1.43 -22.84
CA GLU A 88 -16.96 2.84 -22.89
C GLU A 88 -17.90 3.21 -21.74
N GLY A 89 -17.90 4.48 -21.36
CA GLY A 89 -18.81 5.07 -20.41
C GLY A 89 -18.79 4.42 -19.05
N TRP A 90 -19.95 4.04 -18.59
CA TRP A 90 -20.16 3.46 -17.26
C TRP A 90 -19.39 2.17 -17.05
N GLU A 91 -19.37 1.30 -18.04
CA GLU A 91 -18.68 0.01 -17.92
C GLU A 91 -17.16 0.18 -17.79
N PHE A 92 -16.59 1.11 -18.55
CA PHE A 92 -15.17 1.45 -18.43
C PHE A 92 -14.83 1.93 -17.02
N LYS A 93 -15.62 2.85 -16.47
CA LYS A 93 -15.40 3.37 -15.11
C LYS A 93 -15.51 2.28 -14.07
N LYS A 94 -16.51 1.41 -14.16
CA LYS A 94 -16.74 0.31 -13.24
C LYS A 94 -15.54 -0.64 -13.20
N ARG A 95 -15.04 -1.02 -14.37
CA ARG A 95 -13.89 -1.94 -14.47
C ARG A 95 -12.62 -1.30 -13.96
N LEU A 96 -12.42 -0.02 -14.28
CA LEU A 96 -11.27 0.74 -13.82
C LEU A 96 -11.25 0.86 -12.30
N LYS A 97 -12.38 1.24 -11.71
CA LYS A 97 -12.51 1.32 -10.26
C LYS A 97 -12.26 -0.02 -9.57
N ALA A 98 -12.83 -1.09 -10.11
CA ALA A 98 -12.65 -2.42 -9.54
C ALA A 98 -11.18 -2.87 -9.59
N ALA A 99 -10.50 -2.62 -10.71
CA ALA A 99 -9.10 -2.99 -10.86
C ALA A 99 -8.21 -2.23 -9.86
N LEU A 100 -8.44 -0.94 -9.70
CA LEU A 100 -7.65 -0.12 -8.78
C LEU A 100 -7.97 -0.43 -7.32
N PHE A 101 -9.22 -0.70 -7.01
CA PHE A 101 -9.62 -1.13 -5.68
C PHE A 101 -8.95 -2.45 -5.28
N ARG A 102 -8.84 -3.40 -6.20
CA ARG A 102 -8.15 -4.67 -5.96
C ARG A 102 -6.67 -4.47 -5.63
N LYS A 103 -6.07 -3.42 -6.15
CA LYS A 103 -4.68 -3.07 -5.85
C LYS A 103 -4.54 -2.35 -4.51
N GLY A 104 -5.65 -2.07 -3.84
CA GLY A 104 -5.66 -1.52 -2.50
C GLY A 104 -5.72 -0.01 -2.43
N TYR A 105 -6.03 0.68 -3.53
CA TYR A 105 -6.20 2.14 -3.50
C TYR A 105 -7.54 2.52 -2.91
N ASP A 106 -7.56 3.64 -2.16
CA ASP A 106 -8.77 4.20 -1.58
C ASP A 106 -9.70 4.67 -2.71
N LEU A 107 -10.99 4.32 -2.60
CA LEU A 107 -11.98 4.70 -3.61
C LEU A 107 -12.08 6.20 -3.80
N SER A 108 -11.94 7.00 -2.74
CA SER A 108 -11.98 8.45 -2.87
C SER A 108 -10.84 8.97 -3.71
N LEU A 109 -9.66 8.38 -3.58
CA LEU A 109 -8.50 8.74 -4.39
C LEU A 109 -8.68 8.30 -5.83
N VAL A 110 -9.23 7.11 -6.06
CA VAL A 110 -9.54 6.59 -7.39
C VAL A 110 -10.56 7.49 -8.09
N ASP A 111 -11.62 7.89 -7.39
CA ASP A 111 -12.64 8.78 -7.95
C ASP A 111 -12.05 10.13 -8.34
N LYS A 112 -11.15 10.68 -7.53
CA LYS A 112 -10.45 11.92 -7.85
C LYS A 112 -9.61 11.76 -9.11
N TRP A 113 -8.90 10.65 -9.25
CA TRP A 113 -8.10 10.37 -10.44
C TRP A 113 -8.97 10.28 -11.69
N ILE A 114 -10.09 9.58 -11.62
CA ILE A 114 -11.03 9.42 -12.74
C ILE A 114 -11.61 10.77 -13.16
N LYS A 115 -11.98 11.60 -12.18
CA LYS A 115 -12.47 12.95 -12.46
C LYS A 115 -11.47 13.79 -13.24
N GLU A 116 -10.21 13.79 -12.78
CA GLU A 116 -9.14 14.52 -13.46
C GLU A 116 -8.89 13.96 -14.86
N PHE A 117 -8.92 12.65 -15.00
CA PHE A 117 -8.76 11.99 -16.30
C PHE A 117 -9.86 12.42 -17.28
N GLU A 118 -11.10 12.45 -16.85
CA GLU A 118 -12.23 12.87 -17.67
C GLU A 118 -12.13 14.35 -18.10
N GLN A 119 -11.67 15.20 -17.19
CA GLN A 119 -11.51 16.62 -17.46
C GLN A 119 -10.40 16.92 -18.46
N ASN A 120 -9.37 16.07 -18.49
CA ASN A 120 -8.19 16.26 -19.32
C ASN A 120 -8.23 15.49 -20.65
N SER A 121 -9.30 14.76 -20.89
CA SER A 121 -9.43 13.97 -22.11
C SER A 121 -10.29 14.68 -23.17
#